data_6f1669681d1a2866b625e12035cdcfe3
#
_entry.id   6f1669681d1a2866b625e12035cdcfe3
#
_cell.length_a   1.000
_cell.length_b   1.000
_cell.length_c   1.000
_cell.angle_alpha   90.00
_cell.angle_beta   90.00
_cell.angle_gamma   90.00
#
_symmetry.space_group_name_H-M   'P 1'
#
loop_
_entity.id
_entity.type
_entity.pdbx_description
1 polymer ?
#
loop_
_entity_poly.entity_id
_entity_poly.type
_entity_poly.pdbx_seq_one_letter_code
_entity_poly.pdbx_strand_id
1 'polypeptide(L)'
;MADLDIYEIPVNNYPNQVQNFEFMGYNLQLTLLWNAVGLSWSFDLYDNIQGEYIVQGEGLSIGMASLFYSDLPFVLMISDNSGLGFETISIDEMGDRLSLNIMSKEAYQYAIRQTIDFDGWQPVSSYSDSL
;
A
#
# COMPACT_ATOMS: atom_id res chain seq x y z
N MET A 1 -16.60 11.53 -12.30
CA MET A 1 -16.44 10.80 -11.05
C MET A 1 -15.03 10.21 -10.96
N ALA A 2 -14.41 10.35 -9.81
CA ALA A 2 -13.07 9.79 -9.64
C ALA A 2 -13.10 8.27 -9.72
N ASP A 3 -12.04 7.71 -10.27
CA ASP A 3 -11.88 6.27 -10.38
C ASP A 3 -11.23 5.75 -9.10
N LEU A 4 -12.05 5.17 -8.23
CA LEU A 4 -11.59 4.70 -6.91
C LEU A 4 -11.25 3.21 -6.96
N ASP A 5 -10.32 2.86 -7.81
CA ASP A 5 -9.91 1.46 -7.96
C ASP A 5 -9.08 1.02 -6.76
N ILE A 6 -9.49 -0.08 -6.14
CA ILE A 6 -8.78 -0.71 -5.02
C ILE A 6 -8.83 -2.21 -5.23
N TYR A 7 -7.69 -2.86 -5.05
CA TYR A 7 -7.60 -4.32 -5.16
C TYR A 7 -6.74 -4.85 -4.03
N GLU A 8 -7.29 -5.80 -3.29
CA GLU A 8 -6.53 -6.49 -2.25
C GLU A 8 -5.76 -7.65 -2.90
N ILE A 9 -4.44 -7.57 -2.84
CA ILE A 9 -3.58 -8.59 -3.44
C ILE A 9 -3.59 -9.82 -2.51
N PRO A 10 -3.91 -11.03 -3.03
CA PRO A 10 -4.04 -12.22 -2.18
C PRO A 10 -2.66 -12.75 -1.76
N VAL A 11 -2.12 -12.16 -0.70
CA VAL A 11 -0.81 -12.55 -0.17
C VAL A 11 -0.99 -13.41 1.08
N ASN A 12 0.09 -14.11 1.45
CA ASN A 12 0.14 -14.91 2.67
C ASN A 12 1.45 -14.61 3.39
N ASN A 13 1.81 -15.41 4.39
CA ASN A 13 3.00 -15.14 5.20
C ASN A 13 4.27 -15.83 4.71
N TYR A 14 4.28 -16.33 3.49
CA TYR A 14 5.51 -16.90 2.94
C TYR A 14 6.55 -15.79 2.73
N PRO A 15 7.80 -16.03 3.09
CA PRO A 15 8.84 -14.99 3.03
C PRO A 15 9.23 -14.59 1.60
N ASN A 16 8.86 -15.38 0.61
CA ASN A 16 9.15 -15.08 -0.79
C ASN A 16 7.99 -15.62 -1.60
N GLN A 17 7.21 -14.72 -2.20
CA GLN A 17 6.02 -15.13 -2.95
C GLN A 17 5.80 -14.23 -4.14
N VAL A 18 5.17 -14.79 -5.17
CA VAL A 18 4.91 -14.07 -6.43
C VAL A 18 3.41 -14.09 -6.69
N GLN A 19 2.87 -12.92 -7.03
CA GLN A 19 1.47 -12.76 -7.40
C GLN A 19 1.40 -12.07 -8.75
N ASN A 20 0.52 -12.56 -9.63
CA ASN A 20 0.27 -11.95 -10.94
C ASN A 20 -1.15 -11.44 -10.97
N PHE A 21 -1.34 -10.21 -11.41
CA PHE A 21 -2.65 -9.59 -11.49
C PHE A 21 -2.62 -8.42 -12.47
N GLU A 22 -3.83 -7.95 -12.81
CA GLU A 22 -3.97 -6.76 -13.66
C GLU A 22 -4.59 -5.64 -12.83
N PHE A 23 -4.09 -4.43 -13.04
CA PHE A 23 -4.63 -3.27 -12.33
C PHE A 23 -4.43 -2.03 -13.20
N MET A 24 -5.50 -1.29 -13.45
CA MET A 24 -5.49 -0.05 -14.21
C MET A 24 -4.80 -0.18 -15.57
N GLY A 25 -5.03 -1.32 -16.23
CA GLY A 25 -4.44 -1.59 -17.54
C GLY A 25 -3.03 -2.14 -17.52
N TYR A 26 -2.43 -2.27 -16.34
CA TYR A 26 -1.11 -2.87 -16.19
C TYR A 26 -1.25 -4.36 -15.92
N ASN A 27 -0.37 -5.15 -16.52
CA ASN A 27 -0.26 -6.57 -16.23
C ASN A 27 0.98 -6.74 -15.37
N LEU A 28 0.79 -7.02 -14.09
CA LEU A 28 1.85 -6.90 -13.10
C LEU A 28 2.22 -8.23 -12.49
N GLN A 29 3.52 -8.40 -12.23
CA GLN A 29 4.02 -9.49 -11.41
C GLN A 29 4.66 -8.88 -10.17
N LEU A 30 4.07 -9.15 -9.02
CA LEU A 30 4.56 -8.68 -7.74
C LEU A 30 5.36 -9.78 -7.08
N THR A 31 6.59 -9.50 -6.67
CA THR A 31 7.37 -10.38 -5.83
C THR A 31 7.46 -9.74 -4.46
N LEU A 32 6.94 -10.44 -3.45
CA LEU A 32 6.91 -9.96 -2.08
C LEU A 32 7.98 -10.68 -1.28
N LEU A 33 8.82 -9.92 -0.60
CA LEU A 33 10.02 -10.45 0.07
C LEU A 33 10.05 -9.99 1.52
N TRP A 34 10.31 -10.95 2.42
CA TRP A 34 10.49 -10.65 3.84
C TRP A 34 11.98 -10.52 4.15
N ASN A 35 12.35 -9.42 4.78
CA ASN A 35 13.72 -9.17 5.24
C ASN A 35 13.78 -9.48 6.74
N ALA A 36 14.39 -10.62 7.09
CA ALA A 36 14.44 -11.07 8.47
C ALA A 36 15.36 -10.20 9.34
N VAL A 37 16.36 -9.55 8.74
CA VAL A 37 17.26 -8.68 9.48
C VAL A 37 16.56 -7.37 9.82
N GLY A 38 15.90 -6.75 8.84
CA GLY A 38 15.20 -5.49 9.03
C GLY A 38 13.78 -5.64 9.55
N LEU A 39 13.27 -6.87 9.63
CA LEU A 39 11.90 -7.16 10.04
C LEU A 39 10.90 -6.34 9.23
N SER A 40 11.03 -6.41 7.91
CA SER A 40 10.20 -5.60 7.01
C SER A 40 9.93 -6.33 5.73
N TRP A 41 8.87 -5.90 5.06
CA TRP A 41 8.51 -6.41 3.73
C TRP A 41 9.01 -5.44 2.67
N SER A 42 9.44 -6.00 1.55
CA SER A 42 9.75 -5.22 0.36
C SER A 42 9.18 -5.94 -0.86
N PHE A 43 9.14 -5.24 -1.99
CA PHE A 43 8.57 -5.84 -3.18
C PHE A 43 9.31 -5.39 -4.43
N ASP A 44 9.25 -6.27 -5.44
CA ASP A 44 9.61 -5.95 -6.82
C ASP A 44 8.33 -5.95 -7.64
N LEU A 45 8.23 -5.04 -8.56
CA LEU A 45 7.07 -4.95 -9.44
C LEU A 45 7.55 -5.00 -10.89
N TYR A 46 7.09 -6.00 -11.62
CA TYR A 46 7.49 -6.25 -12.99
C TYR A 46 6.32 -6.05 -13.94
N ASP A 47 6.56 -5.33 -15.03
CA ASP A 47 5.54 -5.09 -16.05
C ASP A 47 5.65 -6.19 -17.10
N ASN A 48 4.66 -7.09 -17.12
CA ASN A 48 4.66 -8.23 -18.03
C ASN A 48 4.47 -7.83 -19.49
N ILE A 49 3.87 -6.68 -19.74
CA ILE A 49 3.63 -6.20 -21.11
C ILE A 49 4.90 -5.57 -21.67
N GLN A 50 5.53 -4.69 -20.90
CA GLN A 50 6.75 -4.02 -21.32
C GLN A 50 7.99 -4.90 -21.18
N GLY A 51 7.90 -5.94 -20.34
CA GLY A 51 9.03 -6.85 -20.14
C GLY A 51 10.14 -6.26 -19.32
N GLU A 52 9.82 -5.40 -18.37
CA GLU A 52 10.85 -4.76 -17.54
C GLU A 52 10.34 -4.49 -16.14
N TYR A 53 11.27 -4.33 -15.20
CA TYR A 53 10.90 -3.98 -13.83
C TYR A 53 10.48 -2.54 -13.73
N ILE A 54 9.38 -2.31 -13.01
CA ILE A 54 8.93 -0.97 -12.67
C ILE A 54 9.73 -0.47 -11.47
N VAL A 55 9.82 -1.29 -10.43
CA VAL A 55 10.64 -1.00 -9.25
C VAL A 55 11.21 -2.31 -8.71
N GLN A 56 12.29 -2.21 -7.97
CA GLN A 56 12.91 -3.35 -7.28
C GLN A 56 13.32 -2.93 -5.88
N GLY A 57 13.05 -3.80 -4.90
CA GLY A 57 13.48 -3.58 -3.53
C GLY A 57 12.79 -2.43 -2.84
N GLU A 58 11.57 -2.15 -3.23
CA GLU A 58 10.81 -1.05 -2.62
C GLU A 58 10.21 -1.50 -1.29
N GLY A 59 10.39 -0.69 -0.24
CA GLY A 59 9.92 -1.03 1.10
C GLY A 59 8.43 -0.80 1.27
N LEU A 60 7.85 -1.58 2.19
CA LEU A 60 6.44 -1.45 2.55
C LEU A 60 6.33 -1.12 4.04
N SER A 61 5.43 -0.22 4.39
CA SER A 61 5.16 0.16 5.77
C SER A 61 3.65 0.23 5.97
N ILE A 62 3.21 -0.05 7.21
CA ILE A 62 1.79 0.01 7.52
C ILE A 62 1.30 1.45 7.39
N GLY A 63 0.24 1.63 6.61
CA GLY A 63 -0.39 2.93 6.46
C GLY A 63 0.34 3.94 5.61
N MET A 64 1.48 3.56 5.03
CA MET A 64 2.24 4.47 4.16
C MET A 64 2.22 3.93 2.74
N ALA A 65 1.87 4.79 1.80
CA ALA A 65 1.75 4.41 0.40
C ALA A 65 3.11 4.39 -0.28
N SER A 66 3.51 3.22 -0.76
CA SER A 66 4.70 3.09 -1.61
C SER A 66 4.35 3.56 -3.01
N LEU A 67 5.32 4.17 -3.69
CA LEU A 67 5.20 4.64 -5.07
C LEU A 67 4.35 5.92 -5.21
N PHE A 68 4.02 6.58 -4.10
CA PHE A 68 3.18 7.78 -4.16
C PHE A 68 3.84 8.90 -4.99
N TYR A 69 5.15 9.03 -4.89
CA TYR A 69 5.87 10.07 -5.60
C TYR A 69 6.41 9.63 -6.96
N SER A 70 6.04 8.42 -7.41
CA SER A 70 6.40 7.94 -8.74
C SER A 70 5.42 8.49 -9.78
N ASP A 71 5.72 8.25 -11.06
CA ASP A 71 4.83 8.63 -12.15
C ASP A 71 3.69 7.65 -12.36
N LEU A 72 3.64 6.58 -11.57
CA LEU A 72 2.62 5.56 -11.70
C LEU A 72 1.26 6.07 -11.20
N PRO A 73 0.16 5.58 -11.78
CA PRO A 73 -1.17 6.03 -11.37
C PRO A 73 -1.68 5.35 -10.10
N PHE A 74 -0.90 4.47 -9.50
CA PHE A 74 -1.33 3.68 -8.34
C PHE A 74 -0.26 3.66 -7.26
N VAL A 75 -0.66 3.22 -6.08
CA VAL A 75 0.22 3.04 -4.93
C VAL A 75 -0.05 1.68 -4.30
N LEU A 76 0.92 1.18 -3.55
CA LEU A 76 0.77 -0.04 -2.75
C LEU A 76 0.87 0.31 -1.28
N MET A 77 0.09 -0.38 -0.44
CA MET A 77 0.07 -0.08 0.98
C MET A 77 -0.31 -1.33 1.78
N ILE A 78 0.35 -1.50 2.93
CA ILE A 78 -0.05 -2.50 3.91
C ILE A 78 -1.08 -1.85 4.84
N SER A 79 -2.19 -2.54 5.06
CA SER A 79 -3.24 -2.07 5.96
C SER A 79 -3.35 -3.01 7.16
N ASP A 80 -3.61 -2.45 8.34
CA ASP A 80 -3.85 -3.21 9.55
C ASP A 80 -5.36 -3.42 9.70
N ASN A 81 -5.79 -4.65 9.47
CA ASN A 81 -7.21 -4.98 9.48
C ASN A 81 -7.80 -5.04 10.89
N SER A 82 -6.95 -5.12 11.91
CA SER A 82 -7.43 -5.21 13.29
C SER A 82 -7.93 -3.87 13.83
N GLY A 83 -7.47 -2.77 13.22
CA GLY A 83 -7.80 -1.44 13.70
C GLY A 83 -7.11 -1.06 15.00
N LEU A 84 -6.17 -1.86 15.46
CA LEU A 84 -5.47 -1.58 16.73
C LEU A 84 -4.32 -0.60 16.58
N GLY A 85 -3.93 -0.31 15.35
CA GLY A 85 -2.90 0.68 15.09
C GLY A 85 -1.49 0.26 15.47
N PHE A 86 -1.24 -1.05 15.56
CA PHE A 86 0.09 -1.54 15.85
C PHE A 86 1.00 -1.27 14.64
N GLU A 87 2.16 -0.69 14.91
CA GLU A 87 3.13 -0.40 13.86
C GLU A 87 4.11 -1.54 13.66
N THR A 88 4.13 -2.51 14.58
CA THR A 88 5.04 -3.64 14.49
C THR A 88 4.58 -4.61 13.43
N ILE A 89 5.50 -5.02 12.57
CA ILE A 89 5.24 -5.98 11.52
C ILE A 89 5.93 -7.29 11.86
N SER A 90 5.17 -8.38 11.83
CA SER A 90 5.69 -9.73 11.96
C SER A 90 5.36 -10.49 10.69
N ILE A 91 6.26 -11.39 10.27
CA ILE A 91 6.02 -12.17 9.06
C ILE A 91 4.71 -12.95 9.13
N ASP A 92 4.35 -13.41 10.33
CA ASP A 92 3.17 -14.25 10.51
C ASP A 92 1.86 -13.52 10.31
N GLU A 93 1.89 -12.19 10.29
CA GLU A 93 0.68 -11.38 10.23
C GLU A 93 0.24 -11.03 8.82
N MET A 94 1.12 -11.21 7.84
CA MET A 94 0.77 -10.91 6.45
C MET A 94 -0.27 -11.90 5.94
N GLY A 95 -1.36 -11.35 5.40
CA GLY A 95 -2.47 -12.17 4.95
C GLY A 95 -3.49 -12.47 6.04
N ASP A 96 -3.24 -12.02 7.26
CA ASP A 96 -4.13 -12.19 8.40
C ASP A 96 -4.48 -10.80 8.96
N ARG A 97 -3.77 -10.33 9.98
CA ARG A 97 -3.99 -8.97 10.49
C ARG A 97 -3.63 -7.91 9.45
N LEU A 98 -2.63 -8.19 8.64
CA LEU A 98 -2.16 -7.26 7.64
C LEU A 98 -2.61 -7.70 6.25
N SER A 99 -3.03 -6.75 5.44
CA SER A 99 -3.36 -7.00 4.03
C SER A 99 -2.55 -6.06 3.15
N LEU A 100 -2.28 -6.50 1.93
CA LEU A 100 -1.56 -5.71 0.94
C LEU A 100 -2.54 -5.26 -0.12
N ASN A 101 -2.61 -3.96 -0.34
CA ASN A 101 -3.55 -3.37 -1.28
C ASN A 101 -2.82 -2.56 -2.34
N ILE A 102 -3.32 -2.62 -3.56
CA ILE A 102 -2.93 -1.70 -4.61
C ILE A 102 -4.17 -0.86 -4.93
N MET A 103 -3.97 0.44 -5.07
CA MET A 103 -5.10 1.32 -5.30
C MET A 103 -4.67 2.50 -6.17
N SER A 104 -5.64 3.12 -6.85
CA SER A 104 -5.34 4.31 -7.61
C SER A 104 -4.90 5.42 -6.67
N LYS A 105 -4.09 6.36 -7.17
CA LYS A 105 -3.68 7.50 -6.36
C LYS A 105 -4.88 8.32 -5.93
N GLU A 106 -5.91 8.38 -6.76
CA GLU A 106 -7.15 9.07 -6.39
C GLU A 106 -7.84 8.39 -5.21
N ALA A 107 -7.91 7.05 -5.22
CA ALA A 107 -8.51 6.31 -4.12
C ALA A 107 -7.74 6.53 -2.83
N TYR A 108 -6.41 6.53 -2.90
CA TYR A 108 -5.56 6.77 -1.74
C TYR A 108 -5.79 8.17 -1.17
N GLN A 109 -5.83 9.18 -2.04
CA GLN A 109 -6.05 10.56 -1.60
C GLN A 109 -7.45 10.74 -1.01
N TYR A 110 -8.43 10.06 -1.60
CA TYR A 110 -9.80 10.09 -1.08
C TYR A 110 -9.87 9.46 0.31
N ALA A 111 -9.20 8.32 0.50
CA ALA A 111 -9.20 7.64 1.79
C ALA A 111 -8.53 8.48 2.88
N ILE A 112 -7.43 9.14 2.56
CA ILE A 112 -6.77 10.03 3.52
C ILE A 112 -7.70 11.19 3.90
N ARG A 113 -8.36 11.79 2.91
CA ARG A 113 -9.25 12.92 3.14
C ARG A 113 -10.42 12.51 4.01
N GLN A 114 -11.00 11.33 3.75
CA GLN A 114 -12.10 10.81 4.55
C GLN A 114 -11.69 10.56 5.99
N THR A 115 -10.50 10.03 6.20
CA THR A 115 -9.99 9.77 7.55
C THR A 115 -9.86 11.08 8.32
N ILE A 116 -9.30 12.11 7.71
CA ILE A 116 -9.12 13.41 8.35
C ILE A 116 -10.47 14.00 8.72
N ASP A 117 -11.41 14.00 7.77
CA ASP A 117 -12.74 14.59 8.00
C ASP A 117 -13.51 13.80 9.04
N PHE A 118 -13.44 12.49 8.96
CA PHE A 118 -14.24 11.60 9.80
C PHE A 118 -13.79 11.63 11.25
N ASP A 119 -12.49 11.72 11.47
CA ASP A 119 -11.93 11.76 12.83
C ASP A 119 -12.09 13.13 13.47
N GLY A 120 -12.66 14.07 12.75
CA GLY A 120 -12.86 15.40 13.29
C GLY A 120 -11.57 16.17 13.50
N TRP A 121 -10.52 15.76 12.82
CA TRP A 121 -9.23 16.42 12.93
C TRP A 121 -9.35 17.85 12.44
N GLN A 122 -8.85 18.78 13.23
CA GLN A 122 -8.87 20.19 12.92
C GLN A 122 -7.44 20.69 12.73
N PRO A 123 -7.16 21.37 11.63
CA PRO A 123 -5.87 22.07 11.52
C PRO A 123 -5.93 23.23 12.49
N VAL A 124 -5.14 23.28 13.37
CA VAL A 124 -5.17 24.29 14.42
C VAL A 124 -4.89 25.68 13.86
N SER A 125 -6.19 25.48 13.82
CA SER A 125 -6.30 26.20 13.80
C SER A 125 -6.36 26.80 13.72
N SER A 126 -6.31 26.60 13.49
CA SER A 126 -6.27 26.72 13.56
C SER A 126 -6.32 26.79 13.23
N TYR A 127 -6.03 27.04 12.95
CA TYR A 127 -5.74 26.95 12.91
C TYR A 127 -6.33 27.19 12.63
N SER A 128 -6.21 27.57 12.56
CA SER A 128 -6.62 27.59 12.73
C SER A 128 -7.30 27.66 12.70
N ASP A 129 -7.05 28.17 12.61
CA ASP A 129 -7.46 28.14 13.03
C ASP A 129 -7.86 28.20 13.22
N SER A 130 -7.61 28.71 13.13
CA SER A 130 -7.65 28.62 13.68
C SER A 130 -7.75 28.56 13.87
N LEU A 131 -7.31 28.89 13.77
CA LEU A 131 -6.96 28.68 14.31
C LEU A 131 -7.10 28.65 14.40
#